data_d1615d2ca0b5e683dc1a4c37728f1a20
#
_entry.id   d1615d2ca0b5e683dc1a4c37728f1a20
#
_cell.length_a   1.000
_cell.length_b   1.000
_cell.length_c   1.000
_cell.angle_alpha   90.00
_cell.angle_beta   90.00
_cell.angle_gamma   90.00
#
_symmetry.space_group_name_H-M   'P 1'
#
loop_
_entity.id
_entity.type
_entity.pdbx_description
1 polymer ?
#
loop_
_entity_poly.entity_id
_entity_poly.type
_entity_poly.pdbx_seq_one_letter_code
_entity_poly.pdbx_strand_id
1 'polypeptide(L)'
;MSRGDMRKILVTGACGQIGSELTEALRERYGHENVVATGHRTPPSSTLRDSGPFEFIDVTRRETIEQAVAKYAIDTIYHMAAILSAAGEKNPPLAWDVNMNGLYNVLVVARERQMTRVFCPSSIAAFGPETPRDDTPQETVLRPTTMYGLTKVAGELLCNYYFHKFGVDVRGVRYPGIISSETLPGGGTTDYAVEIFYEALKHGRYTCFVREDTVLPMMHMPDCIRATILLMEADVSRLKHHADFNLAGLSFSAGGLAAEIQKHIPEFVCEYKPDFRQKIADSWPRTIDDSAAREEWGWVPQYDLPAMVTDMLERLGKKHAEGRL
;
A
#
# COMPACT_ATOMS: atom_id res chain seq x y z
N MET A 1 -20.20 -8.55 -19.38
CA MET A 1 -20.90 -7.24 -19.37
C MET A 1 -19.95 -6.24 -18.75
N SER A 2 -19.65 -5.13 -19.45
CA SER A 2 -18.88 -4.03 -18.89
C SER A 2 -19.65 -3.52 -17.67
N ARG A 3 -19.08 -3.66 -16.46
CA ARG A 3 -19.60 -2.97 -15.29
C ARG A 3 -19.33 -1.48 -15.50
N GLY A 4 -20.28 -0.62 -15.14
CA GLY A 4 -20.23 0.81 -15.39
C GLY A 4 -18.98 1.52 -14.87
N ASP A 5 -18.86 2.81 -15.14
CA ASP A 5 -17.78 3.66 -14.63
C ASP A 5 -17.90 3.82 -13.10
N MET A 6 -16.76 3.90 -12.43
CA MET A 6 -16.69 4.25 -11.01
C MET A 6 -17.17 5.71 -10.82
N ARG A 7 -18.12 5.94 -9.92
CA ARG A 7 -18.72 7.29 -9.73
C ARG A 7 -18.72 7.74 -8.29
N LYS A 8 -19.02 6.82 -7.36
CA LYS A 8 -19.11 7.10 -5.92
C LYS A 8 -18.21 6.13 -5.18
N ILE A 9 -17.14 6.63 -4.60
CA ILE A 9 -16.03 5.86 -4.07
C ILE A 9 -16.00 5.95 -2.55
N LEU A 10 -15.82 4.83 -1.88
CA LEU A 10 -15.51 4.73 -0.46
C LEU A 10 -14.06 4.29 -0.28
N VAL A 11 -13.27 5.03 0.49
CA VAL A 11 -11.91 4.65 0.86
C VAL A 11 -11.87 4.28 2.32
N THR A 12 -11.71 2.99 2.65
CA THR A 12 -11.50 2.58 4.03
C THR A 12 -10.03 2.76 4.42
N GLY A 13 -9.76 3.09 5.69
CA GLY A 13 -8.38 3.34 6.10
C GLY A 13 -7.74 4.58 5.47
N ALA A 14 -8.55 5.58 5.11
CA ALA A 14 -8.11 6.83 4.50
C ALA A 14 -7.19 7.69 5.40
N CYS A 15 -7.09 7.39 6.70
CA CYS A 15 -6.14 8.06 7.60
C CYS A 15 -4.75 7.38 7.62
N GLY A 16 -4.54 6.30 6.85
CA GLY A 16 -3.26 5.61 6.72
C GLY A 16 -2.35 6.24 5.66
N GLN A 17 -1.09 5.76 5.58
CA GLN A 17 -0.07 6.29 4.68
C GLN A 17 -0.55 6.31 3.21
N ILE A 18 -0.88 5.16 2.62
CA ILE A 18 -1.37 5.12 1.24
C ILE A 18 -2.79 5.70 1.15
N GLY A 19 -3.65 5.40 2.12
CA GLY A 19 -5.06 5.77 2.07
C GLY A 19 -5.29 7.28 2.01
N SER A 20 -4.47 8.11 2.69
CA SER A 20 -4.59 9.57 2.67
C SER A 20 -4.26 10.14 1.30
N GLU A 21 -3.10 9.81 0.74
CA GLU A 21 -2.67 10.30 -0.56
C GLU A 21 -3.53 9.74 -1.71
N LEU A 22 -3.94 8.47 -1.61
CA LEU A 22 -4.89 7.88 -2.57
C LEU A 22 -6.25 8.61 -2.54
N THR A 23 -6.75 8.95 -1.37
CA THR A 23 -8.03 9.69 -1.26
C THR A 23 -7.95 11.05 -1.94
N GLU A 24 -6.86 11.79 -1.74
CA GLU A 24 -6.65 13.08 -2.41
C GLU A 24 -6.62 12.91 -3.93
N ALA A 25 -5.82 11.99 -4.44
CA ALA A 25 -5.74 11.72 -5.88
C ALA A 25 -7.09 11.28 -6.50
N LEU A 26 -7.86 10.47 -5.76
CA LEU A 26 -9.20 10.07 -6.19
C LEU A 26 -10.17 11.26 -6.19
N ARG A 27 -10.11 12.17 -5.19
CA ARG A 27 -10.91 13.39 -5.14
C ARG A 27 -10.62 14.33 -6.31
N GLU A 28 -9.34 14.51 -6.63
CA GLU A 28 -8.95 15.30 -7.81
C GLU A 28 -9.49 14.69 -9.10
N ARG A 29 -9.46 13.35 -9.22
CA ARG A 29 -9.86 12.66 -10.45
C ARG A 29 -11.36 12.50 -10.63
N TYR A 30 -12.09 12.18 -9.56
CA TYR A 30 -13.52 11.83 -9.61
C TYR A 30 -14.42 12.92 -9.01
N GLY A 31 -13.85 13.97 -8.42
CA GLY A 31 -14.55 15.03 -7.72
C GLY A 31 -14.65 14.81 -6.21
N HIS A 32 -14.44 15.87 -5.46
CA HIS A 32 -14.34 15.84 -4.00
C HIS A 32 -15.57 15.22 -3.31
N GLU A 33 -16.78 15.57 -3.77
CA GLU A 33 -18.06 15.06 -3.24
C GLU A 33 -18.36 13.60 -3.61
N ASN A 34 -17.55 13.02 -4.49
CA ASN A 34 -17.74 11.67 -4.99
C ASN A 34 -16.86 10.64 -4.27
N VAL A 35 -15.93 11.09 -3.40
CA VAL A 35 -14.98 10.23 -2.70
C VAL A 35 -15.11 10.42 -1.19
N VAL A 36 -15.69 9.44 -0.54
CA VAL A 36 -15.88 9.40 0.90
C VAL A 36 -14.66 8.75 1.55
N ALA A 37 -13.92 9.54 2.33
CA ALA A 37 -12.84 9.05 3.16
C ALA A 37 -13.39 8.42 4.43
N THR A 38 -12.78 7.33 4.93
CA THR A 38 -13.18 6.79 6.22
C THR A 38 -11.99 6.42 7.10
N GLY A 39 -12.19 6.60 8.41
CA GLY A 39 -11.30 6.17 9.47
C GLY A 39 -12.03 5.36 10.53
N HIS A 40 -11.30 4.76 11.46
CA HIS A 40 -11.91 4.06 12.59
C HIS A 40 -11.90 4.95 13.85
N ARG A 41 -10.71 5.23 14.40
CA ARG A 41 -10.52 6.04 15.62
C ARG A 41 -9.57 7.22 15.39
N THR A 42 -8.69 7.11 14.41
CA THR A 42 -7.75 8.16 14.07
C THR A 42 -8.51 9.33 13.44
N PRO A 43 -8.44 10.53 14.01
CA PRO A 43 -9.01 11.71 13.36
C PRO A 43 -8.35 11.96 11.99
N PRO A 44 -9.11 12.41 11.00
CA PRO A 44 -8.54 12.79 9.70
C PRO A 44 -7.63 14.02 9.86
N SER A 45 -6.62 14.14 8.99
CA SER A 45 -5.91 15.41 8.82
C SER A 45 -6.87 16.54 8.41
N SER A 46 -6.49 17.80 8.60
CA SER A 46 -7.27 18.93 8.14
C SER A 46 -7.53 18.84 6.63
N THR A 47 -6.49 18.54 5.85
CA THR A 47 -6.60 18.35 4.40
C THR A 47 -7.65 17.30 4.05
N LEU A 48 -7.59 16.13 4.66
CA LEU A 48 -8.53 15.04 4.39
C LEU A 48 -9.97 15.37 4.79
N ARG A 49 -10.15 16.07 5.92
CA ARG A 49 -11.46 16.49 6.43
C ARG A 49 -12.09 17.59 5.59
N ASP A 50 -11.29 18.60 5.21
CA ASP A 50 -11.79 19.82 4.62
C ASP A 50 -11.94 19.71 3.08
N SER A 51 -11.33 18.66 2.46
CA SER A 51 -11.40 18.44 1.01
C SER A 51 -12.59 17.58 0.54
N GLY A 52 -13.45 17.05 1.43
CA GLY A 52 -14.60 16.23 1.02
C GLY A 52 -15.20 15.41 2.16
N PRO A 53 -16.22 14.58 1.90
CA PRO A 53 -16.92 13.83 2.94
C PRO A 53 -16.01 12.85 3.68
N PHE A 54 -16.25 12.74 4.99
CA PHE A 54 -15.55 11.84 5.89
C PHE A 54 -16.53 11.14 6.84
N GLU A 55 -16.32 9.84 7.08
CA GLU A 55 -17.11 9.04 8.03
C GLU A 55 -16.21 8.19 8.93
N PHE A 56 -16.65 7.93 10.16
CA PHE A 56 -16.06 6.90 11.01
C PHE A 56 -16.77 5.58 10.76
N ILE A 57 -16.01 4.55 10.34
CA ILE A 57 -16.52 3.19 10.16
C ILE A 57 -15.59 2.17 10.84
N ASP A 58 -16.18 1.09 11.32
CA ASP A 58 -15.47 -0.08 11.79
C ASP A 58 -15.66 -1.23 10.79
N VAL A 59 -14.61 -1.56 10.03
CA VAL A 59 -14.70 -2.58 8.98
C VAL A 59 -15.02 -3.98 9.53
N THR A 60 -14.76 -4.23 10.81
CA THR A 60 -15.13 -5.51 11.47
C THR A 60 -16.63 -5.61 11.71
N ARG A 61 -17.36 -4.50 11.60
CA ARG A 61 -18.81 -4.42 11.76
C ARG A 61 -19.45 -4.09 10.42
N ARG A 62 -20.03 -5.11 9.79
CA ARG A 62 -20.62 -5.03 8.45
C ARG A 62 -21.64 -3.88 8.33
N GLU A 63 -22.45 -3.66 9.36
CA GLU A 63 -23.50 -2.64 9.37
C GLU A 63 -22.94 -1.22 9.13
N THR A 64 -21.74 -0.94 9.63
CA THR A 64 -21.13 0.38 9.46
C THR A 64 -20.74 0.65 8.00
N ILE A 65 -20.30 -0.40 7.28
CA ILE A 65 -20.01 -0.34 5.85
C ILE A 65 -21.30 -0.15 5.06
N GLU A 66 -22.33 -0.94 5.36
CA GLU A 66 -23.64 -0.87 4.69
C GLU A 66 -24.30 0.50 4.85
N GLN A 67 -24.21 1.11 6.03
CA GLN A 67 -24.73 2.44 6.30
C GLN A 67 -23.99 3.50 5.45
N ALA A 68 -22.67 3.47 5.39
CA ALA A 68 -21.89 4.40 4.56
C ALA A 68 -22.20 4.22 3.07
N VAL A 69 -22.27 2.97 2.61
CA VAL A 69 -22.61 2.62 1.22
C VAL A 69 -24.00 3.15 0.84
N ALA A 70 -24.99 2.96 1.69
CA ALA A 70 -26.36 3.44 1.44
C ALA A 70 -26.44 4.97 1.49
N LYS A 71 -25.81 5.60 2.48
CA LYS A 71 -25.85 7.07 2.69
C LYS A 71 -25.28 7.84 1.50
N TYR A 72 -24.19 7.34 0.92
CA TYR A 72 -23.47 8.02 -0.16
C TYR A 72 -23.69 7.41 -1.55
N ALA A 73 -24.56 6.40 -1.66
CA ALA A 73 -24.81 5.66 -2.90
C ALA A 73 -23.51 5.12 -3.54
N ILE A 74 -22.63 4.55 -2.70
CA ILE A 74 -21.31 4.06 -3.11
C ILE A 74 -21.45 2.90 -4.10
N ASP A 75 -20.65 2.96 -5.17
CA ASP A 75 -20.52 1.91 -6.18
C ASP A 75 -19.16 1.23 -6.22
N THR A 76 -18.15 1.83 -5.60
CA THR A 76 -16.76 1.36 -5.63
C THR A 76 -16.11 1.49 -4.25
N ILE A 77 -15.37 0.47 -3.82
CA ILE A 77 -14.66 0.49 -2.53
C ILE A 77 -13.17 0.29 -2.75
N TYR A 78 -12.35 1.19 -2.21
CA TYR A 78 -10.92 1.01 -2.00
C TYR A 78 -10.70 0.61 -0.54
N HIS A 79 -10.45 -0.70 -0.31
CA HIS A 79 -10.31 -1.25 1.03
C HIS A 79 -8.87 -1.17 1.53
N MET A 80 -8.47 0.00 2.08
CA MET A 80 -7.12 0.25 2.56
C MET A 80 -6.93 -0.01 4.07
N ALA A 81 -8.02 -0.30 4.80
CA ALA A 81 -7.96 -0.58 6.23
C ALA A 81 -7.24 -1.91 6.50
N ALA A 82 -6.14 -1.87 7.25
CA ALA A 82 -5.38 -3.04 7.64
C ALA A 82 -4.53 -2.78 8.89
N ILE A 83 -4.27 -3.84 9.65
CA ILE A 83 -3.21 -3.88 10.68
C ILE A 83 -1.94 -4.40 10.01
N LEU A 84 -0.85 -3.62 10.08
CA LEU A 84 0.42 -3.90 9.41
C LEU A 84 1.29 -4.93 10.18
N SER A 85 2.42 -5.32 9.56
CA SER A 85 3.26 -6.44 9.98
C SER A 85 3.67 -6.40 11.46
N ALA A 86 4.37 -5.38 11.91
CA ALA A 86 4.86 -5.33 13.29
C ALA A 86 3.73 -5.17 14.33
N ALA A 87 2.67 -4.44 13.99
CA ALA A 87 1.48 -4.34 14.85
C ALA A 87 0.70 -5.66 14.88
N GLY A 88 0.64 -6.37 13.76
CA GLY A 88 -0.02 -7.68 13.64
C GLY A 88 0.68 -8.75 14.48
N GLU A 89 2.01 -8.76 14.54
CA GLU A 89 2.75 -9.69 15.41
C GLU A 89 2.54 -9.40 16.90
N LYS A 90 2.31 -8.15 17.28
CA LYS A 90 1.99 -7.78 18.67
C LYS A 90 0.57 -8.18 19.08
N ASN A 91 -0.37 -8.22 18.15
CA ASN A 91 -1.77 -8.57 18.41
C ASN A 91 -2.37 -9.37 17.23
N PRO A 92 -2.01 -10.65 17.08
CA PRO A 92 -2.51 -11.50 15.99
C PRO A 92 -4.04 -11.61 15.89
N PRO A 93 -4.81 -11.71 16.99
CA PRO A 93 -6.26 -11.74 16.91
C PRO A 93 -6.87 -10.47 16.30
N LEU A 94 -6.34 -9.28 16.66
CA LEU A 94 -6.79 -8.02 16.07
C LEU A 94 -6.41 -7.94 14.58
N ALA A 95 -5.21 -8.41 14.22
CA ALA A 95 -4.78 -8.44 12.82
C ALA A 95 -5.70 -9.34 11.98
N TRP A 96 -6.06 -10.52 12.51
CA TRP A 96 -7.03 -11.39 11.84
C TRP A 96 -8.39 -10.71 11.70
N ASP A 97 -8.92 -10.14 12.77
CA ASP A 97 -10.24 -9.54 12.76
C ASP A 97 -10.37 -8.39 11.75
N VAL A 98 -9.41 -7.46 11.78
CA VAL A 98 -9.43 -6.31 10.85
C VAL A 98 -9.14 -6.75 9.42
N ASN A 99 -8.07 -7.56 9.20
CA ASN A 99 -7.62 -7.88 7.85
C ASN A 99 -8.48 -8.94 7.15
N MET A 100 -9.04 -9.91 7.90
CA MET A 100 -9.82 -10.99 7.31
C MET A 100 -11.32 -10.77 7.45
N ASN A 101 -11.83 -10.55 8.67
CA ASN A 101 -13.26 -10.32 8.86
C ASN A 101 -13.69 -8.98 8.25
N GLY A 102 -12.82 -7.94 8.34
CA GLY A 102 -13.04 -6.65 7.67
C GLY A 102 -13.13 -6.80 6.15
N LEU A 103 -12.19 -7.51 5.53
CA LEU A 103 -12.24 -7.81 4.10
C LEU A 103 -13.47 -8.63 3.72
N TYR A 104 -13.78 -9.66 4.49
CA TYR A 104 -14.97 -10.50 4.26
C TYR A 104 -16.25 -9.66 4.27
N ASN A 105 -16.42 -8.74 5.23
CA ASN A 105 -17.54 -7.82 5.29
C ASN A 105 -17.64 -6.94 4.04
N VAL A 106 -16.51 -6.37 3.60
CA VAL A 106 -16.47 -5.57 2.35
C VAL A 106 -16.91 -6.39 1.14
N LEU A 107 -16.41 -7.61 1.00
CA LEU A 107 -16.75 -8.49 -0.12
C LEU A 107 -18.22 -8.93 -0.11
N VAL A 108 -18.77 -9.19 1.08
CA VAL A 108 -20.21 -9.51 1.22
C VAL A 108 -21.05 -8.32 0.80
N VAL A 109 -20.73 -7.10 1.29
CA VAL A 109 -21.45 -5.88 0.91
C VAL A 109 -21.30 -5.62 -0.60
N ALA A 110 -20.10 -5.81 -1.16
CA ALA A 110 -19.85 -5.63 -2.58
C ALA A 110 -20.72 -6.57 -3.45
N ARG A 111 -20.85 -7.83 -3.05
CA ARG A 111 -21.72 -8.81 -3.71
C ARG A 111 -23.19 -8.43 -3.62
N GLU A 112 -23.67 -8.12 -2.42
CA GLU A 112 -25.11 -7.89 -2.17
C GLU A 112 -25.59 -6.57 -2.77
N ARG A 113 -24.72 -5.55 -2.80
CA ARG A 113 -24.99 -4.25 -3.41
C ARG A 113 -24.60 -4.16 -4.89
N GLN A 114 -24.11 -5.26 -5.48
CA GLN A 114 -23.68 -5.32 -6.88
C GLN A 114 -22.69 -4.19 -7.23
N MET A 115 -21.68 -3.99 -6.37
CA MET A 115 -20.67 -2.94 -6.56
C MET A 115 -20.01 -3.04 -7.92
N THR A 116 -19.62 -1.91 -8.47
CA THR A 116 -18.88 -1.82 -9.72
C THR A 116 -17.51 -2.48 -9.58
N ARG A 117 -16.74 -2.10 -8.53
CA ARG A 117 -15.39 -2.63 -8.24
C ARG A 117 -15.04 -2.58 -6.77
N VAL A 118 -14.10 -3.43 -6.39
CA VAL A 118 -13.42 -3.38 -5.09
C VAL A 118 -11.91 -3.42 -5.33
N PHE A 119 -11.17 -2.53 -4.72
CA PHE A 119 -9.71 -2.62 -4.61
C PHE A 119 -9.33 -3.16 -3.24
N CYS A 120 -8.47 -4.18 -3.22
CA CYS A 120 -7.94 -4.76 -1.99
C CYS A 120 -6.43 -4.97 -2.13
N PRO A 121 -5.58 -4.19 -1.44
CA PRO A 121 -4.14 -4.34 -1.58
C PRO A 121 -3.63 -5.60 -0.89
N SER A 122 -2.78 -6.35 -1.59
CA SER A 122 -1.85 -7.30 -1.02
C SER A 122 -0.48 -6.64 -0.73
N SER A 123 0.54 -7.40 -0.49
CA SER A 123 1.87 -6.93 -0.10
C SER A 123 2.93 -7.97 -0.43
N ILE A 124 4.18 -7.55 -0.58
CA ILE A 124 5.33 -8.46 -0.61
C ILE A 124 5.44 -9.34 0.64
N ALA A 125 4.74 -8.99 1.71
CA ALA A 125 4.62 -9.84 2.90
C ALA A 125 3.87 -11.16 2.66
N ALA A 126 3.17 -11.32 1.53
CA ALA A 126 2.58 -12.59 1.09
C ALA A 126 3.65 -13.63 0.72
N PHE A 127 4.84 -13.18 0.35
CA PHE A 127 5.99 -14.06 0.09
C PHE A 127 6.60 -14.58 1.40
N GLY A 128 7.35 -15.67 1.29
CA GLY A 128 8.01 -16.30 2.45
C GLY A 128 9.40 -16.82 2.11
N PRO A 129 10.05 -17.49 3.06
CA PRO A 129 11.45 -17.96 2.90
C PRO A 129 11.68 -18.93 1.73
N GLU A 130 10.62 -19.62 1.30
CA GLU A 130 10.69 -20.59 0.19
C GLU A 130 10.43 -19.93 -1.18
N THR A 131 10.03 -18.68 -1.20
CA THR A 131 9.80 -17.91 -2.45
C THR A 131 11.15 -17.57 -3.09
N PRO A 132 11.32 -17.74 -4.41
CA PRO A 132 12.51 -17.23 -5.11
C PRO A 132 12.68 -15.74 -4.85
N ARG A 133 13.89 -15.33 -4.45
CA ARG A 133 14.11 -13.95 -4.00
C ARG A 133 14.45 -12.98 -5.12
N ASP A 134 15.00 -13.47 -6.21
CA ASP A 134 15.37 -12.68 -7.37
C ASP A 134 14.38 -12.96 -8.49
N ASP A 135 13.93 -11.88 -9.11
CA ASP A 135 12.96 -11.92 -10.19
C ASP A 135 11.74 -12.78 -9.83
N THR A 136 11.19 -12.52 -8.63
CA THR A 136 10.12 -13.33 -8.03
C THR A 136 8.93 -13.40 -8.98
N PRO A 137 8.58 -14.60 -9.50
CA PRO A 137 7.56 -14.72 -10.52
C PRO A 137 6.14 -14.46 -9.97
N GLN A 138 5.21 -14.12 -10.87
CA GLN A 138 3.80 -13.90 -10.55
C GLN A 138 3.19 -15.13 -9.89
N GLU A 139 3.37 -16.29 -10.50
CA GLU A 139 2.94 -17.58 -9.94
C GLU A 139 4.09 -18.21 -9.15
N THR A 140 3.96 -18.24 -7.83
CA THR A 140 5.03 -18.71 -6.95
C THR A 140 4.53 -19.26 -5.62
N VAL A 141 5.45 -19.81 -4.81
CA VAL A 141 5.14 -20.29 -3.46
C VAL A 141 4.89 -19.14 -2.51
N LEU A 142 3.70 -19.09 -1.92
CA LEU A 142 3.28 -18.11 -0.93
C LEU A 142 3.18 -18.79 0.44
N ARG A 143 4.28 -18.77 1.22
CA ARG A 143 4.35 -19.34 2.57
C ARG A 143 4.93 -18.35 3.56
N PRO A 144 4.23 -17.24 3.82
CA PRO A 144 4.69 -16.24 4.78
C PRO A 144 4.78 -16.80 6.19
N THR A 145 5.66 -16.23 7.00
CA THR A 145 5.87 -16.63 8.41
C THR A 145 5.33 -15.60 9.39
N THR A 146 4.61 -14.58 8.92
CA THR A 146 4.01 -13.52 9.74
C THR A 146 2.49 -13.57 9.66
N MET A 147 1.79 -13.13 10.72
CA MET A 147 0.33 -13.00 10.73
C MET A 147 -0.14 -12.08 9.60
N TYR A 148 0.54 -10.97 9.39
CA TYR A 148 0.21 -10.03 8.31
C TYR A 148 0.32 -10.71 6.94
N GLY A 149 1.42 -11.38 6.66
CA GLY A 149 1.61 -12.12 5.40
C GLY A 149 0.55 -13.21 5.19
N LEU A 150 0.24 -13.97 6.25
CA LEU A 150 -0.83 -14.98 6.22
C LEU A 150 -2.17 -14.35 5.83
N THR A 151 -2.54 -13.21 6.44
CA THR A 151 -3.80 -12.52 6.10
C THR A 151 -3.78 -11.96 4.67
N LYS A 152 -2.62 -11.59 4.12
CA LYS A 152 -2.51 -11.13 2.73
C LYS A 152 -2.72 -12.28 1.74
N VAL A 153 -2.08 -13.42 1.93
CA VAL A 153 -2.32 -14.63 1.10
C VAL A 153 -3.77 -15.08 1.17
N ALA A 154 -4.33 -15.19 2.39
CA ALA A 154 -5.72 -15.57 2.55
C ALA A 154 -6.67 -14.55 1.91
N GLY A 155 -6.33 -13.26 1.97
CA GLY A 155 -7.08 -12.18 1.34
C GLY A 155 -7.08 -12.27 -0.19
N GLU A 156 -5.92 -12.53 -0.83
CA GLU A 156 -5.81 -12.78 -2.27
C GLU A 156 -6.73 -13.93 -2.71
N LEU A 157 -6.62 -15.06 -2.02
CA LEU A 157 -7.45 -16.24 -2.31
C LEU A 157 -8.95 -15.96 -2.13
N LEU A 158 -9.32 -15.23 -1.08
CA LEU A 158 -10.70 -14.84 -0.83
C LEU A 158 -11.23 -13.89 -1.91
N CYS A 159 -10.46 -12.90 -2.31
CA CYS A 159 -10.81 -11.98 -3.40
C CYS A 159 -11.01 -12.72 -4.73
N ASN A 160 -10.06 -13.59 -5.11
CA ASN A 160 -10.15 -14.40 -6.31
C ASN A 160 -11.37 -15.36 -6.26
N TYR A 161 -11.67 -15.94 -5.09
CA TYR A 161 -12.90 -16.75 -4.91
C TYR A 161 -14.16 -15.90 -5.16
N TYR A 162 -14.24 -14.67 -4.65
CA TYR A 162 -15.40 -13.81 -4.86
C TYR A 162 -15.54 -13.38 -6.33
N PHE A 163 -14.44 -13.17 -7.02
CA PHE A 163 -14.45 -12.91 -8.46
C PHE A 163 -15.01 -14.11 -9.22
N HIS A 164 -14.43 -15.30 -9.05
CA HIS A 164 -14.82 -16.50 -9.82
C HIS A 164 -16.21 -17.01 -9.45
N LYS A 165 -16.56 -16.99 -8.16
CA LYS A 165 -17.83 -17.57 -7.71
C LYS A 165 -19.02 -16.64 -7.85
N PHE A 166 -18.83 -15.35 -7.57
CA PHE A 166 -19.91 -14.38 -7.50
C PHE A 166 -19.80 -13.27 -8.55
N GLY A 167 -18.75 -13.24 -9.33
CA GLY A 167 -18.50 -12.22 -10.34
C GLY A 167 -18.26 -10.83 -9.75
N VAL A 168 -17.80 -10.69 -8.50
CA VAL A 168 -17.40 -9.41 -7.92
C VAL A 168 -16.08 -8.99 -8.54
N ASP A 169 -16.02 -7.83 -9.20
CA ASP A 169 -14.77 -7.29 -9.77
C ASP A 169 -13.88 -6.79 -8.65
N VAL A 170 -13.04 -7.68 -8.11
CA VAL A 170 -12.06 -7.38 -7.07
C VAL A 170 -10.68 -7.31 -7.70
N ARG A 171 -9.95 -6.23 -7.43
CA ARG A 171 -8.60 -6.01 -7.97
C ARG A 171 -7.64 -5.68 -6.86
N GLY A 172 -6.37 -6.08 -7.03
CA GLY A 172 -5.34 -5.82 -6.02
C GLY A 172 -3.94 -6.05 -6.55
N VAL A 173 -2.98 -5.50 -5.84
CA VAL A 173 -1.55 -5.62 -6.13
C VAL A 173 -0.80 -6.03 -4.88
N ARG A 174 0.30 -6.74 -5.03
CA ARG A 174 1.29 -7.00 -3.97
C ARG A 174 2.21 -5.79 -3.88
N TYR A 175 1.83 -4.82 -3.05
CA TYR A 175 2.65 -3.62 -2.87
C TYR A 175 4.04 -3.97 -2.33
N PRO A 176 5.11 -3.39 -2.91
CA PRO A 176 6.43 -3.36 -2.30
C PRO A 176 6.48 -2.41 -1.09
N GLY A 177 7.65 -2.13 -0.55
CA GLY A 177 7.83 -1.10 0.48
C GLY A 177 7.52 0.28 -0.08
N ILE A 178 6.59 1.00 0.53
CA ILE A 178 6.14 2.30 0.02
C ILE A 178 6.91 3.43 0.70
N ILE A 179 7.47 4.33 -0.12
CA ILE A 179 8.23 5.51 0.30
C ILE A 179 7.37 6.75 0.07
N SER A 180 7.06 7.47 1.14
CA SER A 180 6.23 8.68 1.13
C SER A 180 6.86 9.79 1.94
N SER A 181 6.70 11.03 1.48
CA SER A 181 7.08 12.25 2.18
C SER A 181 5.94 12.86 3.01
N GLU A 182 4.70 12.34 2.90
CA GLU A 182 3.53 12.96 3.53
C GLU A 182 3.23 12.40 4.92
N THR A 183 3.30 11.09 5.08
CA THR A 183 2.95 10.42 6.34
C THR A 183 4.14 9.65 6.88
N LEU A 184 4.43 9.84 8.17
CA LEU A 184 5.45 9.07 8.88
C LEU A 184 5.12 7.57 8.84
N PRO A 185 6.14 6.71 8.76
CA PRO A 185 5.97 5.27 8.73
C PRO A 185 5.35 4.73 10.02
N GLY A 186 4.61 3.63 9.89
CA GLY A 186 3.80 3.05 10.95
C GLY A 186 4.40 1.85 11.68
N GLY A 187 5.71 1.59 11.56
CA GLY A 187 6.39 0.45 12.18
C GLY A 187 6.47 -0.79 11.26
N GLY A 188 6.71 -0.57 9.97
CA GLY A 188 6.95 -1.63 8.99
C GLY A 188 8.43 -2.02 8.87
N THR A 189 8.70 -3.15 8.23
CA THR A 189 10.07 -3.64 7.97
C THR A 189 10.82 -2.76 6.96
N THR A 190 10.09 -2.09 6.07
CA THR A 190 10.63 -1.22 5.01
C THR A 190 10.75 0.24 5.41
N ASP A 191 10.36 0.60 6.63
CA ASP A 191 10.28 1.98 7.10
C ASP A 191 11.64 2.68 7.16
N TYR A 192 12.75 1.93 7.21
CA TYR A 192 14.09 2.50 7.12
C TYR A 192 14.27 3.37 5.87
N ALA A 193 13.62 3.01 4.76
CA ALA A 193 13.73 3.73 3.51
C ALA A 193 12.95 5.07 3.50
N VAL A 194 12.16 5.33 4.54
CA VAL A 194 11.50 6.63 4.81
C VAL A 194 12.21 7.36 5.93
N GLU A 195 12.46 6.68 7.06
CA GLU A 195 13.11 7.27 8.24
C GLU A 195 14.46 7.91 7.90
N ILE A 196 15.23 7.27 7.01
CA ILE A 196 16.55 7.75 6.60
C ILE A 196 16.53 9.19 6.06
N PHE A 197 15.48 9.62 5.36
CA PHE A 197 15.35 10.98 4.84
C PHE A 197 15.09 12.01 5.94
N TYR A 198 14.20 11.66 6.88
CA TYR A 198 13.90 12.51 8.04
C TYR A 198 15.15 12.72 8.91
N GLU A 199 15.87 11.65 9.20
CA GLU A 199 17.07 11.67 10.01
C GLU A 199 18.24 12.38 9.30
N ALA A 200 18.38 12.20 7.99
CA ALA A 200 19.37 12.90 7.19
C ALA A 200 19.17 14.43 7.25
N LEU A 201 17.92 14.90 7.08
CA LEU A 201 17.60 16.32 7.12
C LEU A 201 17.67 16.93 8.52
N LYS A 202 17.25 16.19 9.55
CA LYS A 202 17.24 16.70 10.94
C LYS A 202 18.59 16.63 11.62
N HIS A 203 19.33 15.56 11.38
CA HIS A 203 20.49 15.20 12.21
C HIS A 203 21.75 14.92 11.42
N GLY A 204 21.70 14.86 10.09
CA GLY A 204 22.82 14.50 9.23
C GLY A 204 23.31 13.05 9.46
N ARG A 205 22.56 12.23 10.18
CA ARG A 205 22.92 10.84 10.49
C ARG A 205 21.70 9.96 10.70
N TYR A 206 21.87 8.66 10.39
CA TYR A 206 20.83 7.65 10.62
C TYR A 206 21.45 6.33 11.08
N THR A 207 20.77 5.62 11.97
CA THR A 207 21.11 4.24 12.33
C THR A 207 20.07 3.30 11.73
N CYS A 208 20.43 2.70 10.61
CA CYS A 208 19.56 1.78 9.87
C CYS A 208 19.43 0.44 10.60
N PHE A 209 18.21 -0.05 10.75
CA PHE A 209 17.90 -1.31 11.44
C PHE A 209 17.95 -2.56 10.55
N VAL A 210 18.43 -2.41 9.32
CA VAL A 210 18.77 -3.53 8.44
C VAL A 210 20.23 -3.42 8.02
N ARG A 211 20.80 -4.52 7.49
CA ARG A 211 22.19 -4.53 6.99
C ARG A 211 22.31 -3.63 5.75
N GLU A 212 23.50 -3.13 5.52
CA GLU A 212 23.87 -2.31 4.37
C GLU A 212 23.52 -2.97 3.03
N ASP A 213 23.77 -4.28 2.92
CA ASP A 213 23.53 -5.08 1.73
C ASP A 213 22.09 -5.57 1.56
N THR A 214 21.19 -5.23 2.48
CA THR A 214 19.79 -5.66 2.42
C THR A 214 19.07 -4.99 1.25
N VAL A 215 18.73 -5.79 0.24
CA VAL A 215 17.95 -5.36 -0.93
C VAL A 215 16.49 -5.73 -0.74
N LEU A 216 15.60 -4.78 -0.91
CA LEU A 216 14.13 -4.97 -0.91
C LEU A 216 13.49 -4.23 -2.08
N PRO A 217 12.38 -4.75 -2.63
CA PRO A 217 11.58 -4.01 -3.59
C PRO A 217 10.86 -2.86 -2.89
N MET A 218 10.94 -1.69 -3.50
CA MET A 218 10.39 -0.43 -3.00
C MET A 218 9.60 0.28 -4.10
N MET A 219 8.78 1.24 -3.71
CA MET A 219 8.03 2.08 -4.65
C MET A 219 7.81 3.47 -4.06
N HIS A 220 8.03 4.49 -4.87
CA HIS A 220 7.67 5.85 -4.49
C HIS A 220 6.14 6.04 -4.51
N MET A 221 5.62 6.82 -3.57
CA MET A 221 4.16 6.98 -3.40
C MET A 221 3.44 7.46 -4.68
N PRO A 222 3.95 8.40 -5.48
CA PRO A 222 3.27 8.77 -6.73
C PRO A 222 3.07 7.58 -7.69
N ASP A 223 4.04 6.68 -7.78
CA ASP A 223 3.90 5.45 -8.57
C ASP A 223 2.90 4.47 -7.94
N CYS A 224 2.87 4.36 -6.61
CA CYS A 224 1.88 3.54 -5.88
C CYS A 224 0.44 3.99 -6.19
N ILE A 225 0.18 5.29 -6.09
CA ILE A 225 -1.14 5.87 -6.36
C ILE A 225 -1.52 5.67 -7.83
N ARG A 226 -0.59 5.94 -8.76
CA ARG A 226 -0.81 5.77 -10.19
C ARG A 226 -1.10 4.31 -10.55
N ALA A 227 -0.32 3.35 -10.02
CA ALA A 227 -0.56 1.91 -10.22
C ALA A 227 -1.96 1.50 -9.75
N THR A 228 -2.35 1.96 -8.57
CA THR A 228 -3.66 1.66 -7.99
C THR A 228 -4.81 2.16 -8.88
N ILE A 229 -4.72 3.40 -9.34
CA ILE A 229 -5.75 4.00 -10.20
C ILE A 229 -5.77 3.32 -11.57
N LEU A 230 -4.61 3.08 -12.20
CA LEU A 230 -4.51 2.42 -13.50
C LEU A 230 -5.12 1.02 -13.47
N LEU A 231 -4.81 0.20 -12.46
CA LEU A 231 -5.42 -1.12 -12.33
C LEU A 231 -6.93 -1.03 -12.17
N MET A 232 -7.41 -0.11 -11.34
CA MET A 232 -8.86 0.05 -11.12
C MET A 232 -9.61 0.56 -12.36
N GLU A 233 -8.95 1.25 -13.26
CA GLU A 233 -9.52 1.74 -14.53
C GLU A 233 -9.30 0.77 -15.70
N ALA A 234 -8.46 -0.23 -15.56
CA ALA A 234 -8.16 -1.18 -16.60
C ALA A 234 -9.45 -1.93 -17.08
N ASP A 235 -9.46 -2.30 -18.33
CA ASP A 235 -10.53 -3.15 -18.89
C ASP A 235 -10.43 -4.56 -18.29
N VAL A 236 -11.48 -4.98 -17.57
CA VAL A 236 -11.53 -6.29 -16.92
C VAL A 236 -11.34 -7.45 -17.89
N SER A 237 -11.70 -7.29 -19.14
CA SER A 237 -11.54 -8.33 -20.16
C SER A 237 -10.08 -8.63 -20.53
N ARG A 238 -9.16 -7.73 -20.17
CA ARG A 238 -7.72 -7.89 -20.37
C ARG A 238 -7.03 -8.53 -19.17
N LEU A 239 -7.68 -8.54 -18.00
CA LEU A 239 -7.10 -9.04 -16.78
C LEU A 239 -7.23 -10.58 -16.71
N LYS A 240 -6.09 -11.26 -16.61
CA LYS A 240 -6.00 -12.69 -16.31
C LYS A 240 -5.85 -12.92 -14.80
N HIS A 241 -5.13 -12.02 -14.15
CA HIS A 241 -5.00 -11.93 -12.69
C HIS A 241 -5.96 -10.86 -12.16
N HIS A 242 -6.27 -10.89 -10.86
CA HIS A 242 -7.24 -9.95 -10.32
C HIS A 242 -6.72 -9.28 -9.03
N ALA A 243 -6.65 -10.01 -7.92
CA ALA A 243 -6.35 -9.43 -6.60
C ALA A 243 -4.91 -9.67 -6.12
N ASP A 244 -4.02 -10.12 -6.97
CA ASP A 244 -2.71 -10.67 -6.64
C ASP A 244 -1.59 -10.29 -7.60
N PHE A 245 -1.74 -9.20 -8.37
CA PHE A 245 -0.69 -8.74 -9.27
C PHE A 245 0.62 -8.44 -8.53
N ASN A 246 1.71 -9.02 -8.99
CA ASN A 246 3.04 -8.54 -8.64
C ASN A 246 3.22 -7.10 -9.14
N LEU A 247 3.84 -6.26 -8.32
CA LEU A 247 4.10 -4.88 -8.66
C LEU A 247 5.53 -4.51 -8.29
N ALA A 248 6.32 -4.09 -9.26
CA ALA A 248 7.68 -3.61 -9.09
C ALA A 248 7.76 -2.10 -9.32
N GLY A 249 8.56 -1.42 -8.53
CA GLY A 249 8.97 -0.04 -8.73
C GLY A 249 10.49 0.01 -8.79
N LEU A 250 11.11 0.03 -7.63
CA LEU A 250 12.56 0.11 -7.41
C LEU A 250 13.04 -1.12 -6.63
N SER A 251 14.32 -1.48 -6.83
CA SER A 251 15.01 -2.40 -5.91
C SER A 251 16.41 -1.88 -5.67
N PHE A 252 16.74 -1.66 -4.41
CA PHE A 252 18.04 -1.11 -4.01
C PHE A 252 18.44 -1.60 -2.62
N SER A 253 19.74 -1.58 -2.32
CA SER A 253 20.23 -1.87 -0.98
C SER A 253 20.11 -0.66 -0.05
N ALA A 254 20.06 -0.90 1.26
CA ALA A 254 20.06 0.18 2.25
C ALA A 254 21.30 1.09 2.08
N GLY A 255 22.48 0.49 1.77
CA GLY A 255 23.69 1.24 1.45
C GLY A 255 23.59 2.04 0.15
N GLY A 256 22.95 1.46 -0.87
CA GLY A 256 22.70 2.18 -2.13
C GLY A 256 21.83 3.42 -1.93
N LEU A 257 20.79 3.32 -1.10
CA LEU A 257 19.97 4.48 -0.74
C LEU A 257 20.77 5.53 0.03
N ALA A 258 21.55 5.12 1.01
CA ALA A 258 22.39 6.05 1.78
C ALA A 258 23.42 6.76 0.88
N ALA A 259 24.05 6.04 -0.04
CA ALA A 259 25.00 6.61 -1.02
C ALA A 259 24.31 7.60 -1.97
N GLU A 260 23.05 7.35 -2.37
CA GLU A 260 22.30 8.29 -3.19
C GLU A 260 21.96 9.58 -2.42
N ILE A 261 21.56 9.48 -1.16
CA ILE A 261 21.32 10.64 -0.27
C ILE A 261 22.62 11.45 -0.08
N GLN A 262 23.78 10.80 0.06
CA GLN A 262 25.07 11.47 0.23
C GLN A 262 25.46 12.33 -0.97
N LYS A 263 24.94 12.08 -2.16
CA LYS A 263 25.17 12.99 -3.31
C LYS A 263 24.53 14.37 -3.12
N HIS A 264 23.47 14.44 -2.31
CA HIS A 264 22.75 15.69 -2.00
C HIS A 264 23.17 16.28 -0.64
N ILE A 265 23.54 15.41 0.32
CA ILE A 265 23.99 15.77 1.66
C ILE A 265 25.33 15.07 1.91
N PRO A 266 26.48 15.64 1.46
CA PRO A 266 27.78 14.96 1.48
C PRO A 266 28.25 14.52 2.88
N GLU A 267 27.87 15.23 3.93
CA GLU A 267 28.20 14.93 5.33
C GLU A 267 27.27 13.91 6.00
N PHE A 268 26.24 13.41 5.29
CA PHE A 268 25.34 12.41 5.83
C PHE A 268 26.05 11.10 6.16
N VAL A 269 25.84 10.58 7.36
CA VAL A 269 26.41 9.31 7.84
C VAL A 269 25.31 8.31 8.14
N CYS A 270 25.38 7.13 7.53
CA CYS A 270 24.50 6.01 7.84
C CYS A 270 25.28 4.90 8.54
N GLU A 271 24.84 4.52 9.73
CA GLU A 271 25.33 3.35 10.46
C GLU A 271 24.31 2.20 10.35
N TYR A 272 24.77 0.95 10.43
CA TYR A 272 23.90 -0.22 10.28
C TYR A 272 23.92 -1.04 11.58
N LYS A 273 22.77 -1.13 12.25
CA LYS A 273 22.56 -1.95 13.47
C LYS A 273 21.30 -2.79 13.31
N PRO A 274 21.38 -3.93 12.62
CA PRO A 274 20.24 -4.79 12.35
C PRO A 274 19.52 -5.23 13.63
N ASP A 275 18.19 -5.15 13.61
CA ASP A 275 17.33 -5.66 14.68
C ASP A 275 16.47 -6.86 14.19
N PHE A 276 15.42 -7.23 14.93
CA PHE A 276 14.54 -8.35 14.58
C PHE A 276 13.90 -8.23 13.18
N ARG A 277 13.75 -7.02 12.65
CA ARG A 277 13.18 -6.75 11.31
C ARG A 277 14.08 -7.26 10.19
N GLN A 278 15.38 -7.39 10.43
CA GLN A 278 16.30 -8.00 9.46
C GLN A 278 15.87 -9.41 9.07
N LYS A 279 15.44 -10.22 10.04
CA LYS A 279 14.99 -11.59 9.77
C LYS A 279 13.73 -11.61 8.89
N ILE A 280 12.86 -10.62 9.04
CA ILE A 280 11.69 -10.47 8.17
C ILE A 280 12.13 -10.06 6.77
N ALA A 281 13.00 -9.06 6.65
CA ALA A 281 13.55 -8.60 5.37
C ALA A 281 14.26 -9.74 4.60
N ASP A 282 15.00 -10.59 5.31
CA ASP A 282 15.68 -11.75 4.71
C ASP A 282 14.73 -12.82 4.15
N SER A 283 13.45 -12.80 4.54
CA SER A 283 12.41 -13.72 4.05
C SER A 283 11.63 -13.19 2.84
N TRP A 284 11.86 -11.94 2.43
CA TRP A 284 11.16 -11.30 1.32
C TRP A 284 11.99 -11.28 0.04
N PRO A 285 11.36 -11.06 -1.12
CA PRO A 285 12.05 -10.86 -2.40
C PRO A 285 13.09 -9.73 -2.34
N ARG A 286 14.09 -9.84 -3.22
CA ARG A 286 14.99 -8.73 -3.57
C ARG A 286 14.49 -7.98 -4.79
N THR A 287 13.99 -8.72 -5.78
CA THR A 287 13.38 -8.17 -7.00
C THR A 287 12.13 -8.94 -7.35
N ILE A 288 11.23 -8.33 -8.11
CA ILE A 288 9.91 -8.87 -8.47
C ILE A 288 9.73 -8.77 -9.98
N ASP A 289 9.30 -9.87 -10.59
CA ASP A 289 8.76 -9.87 -11.96
C ASP A 289 7.32 -9.32 -11.95
N ASP A 290 7.12 -8.18 -12.60
CA ASP A 290 5.83 -7.51 -12.77
C ASP A 290 5.33 -7.55 -14.23
N SER A 291 5.81 -8.51 -15.03
CA SER A 291 5.45 -8.66 -16.44
C SER A 291 3.92 -8.77 -16.64
N ALA A 292 3.22 -9.49 -15.77
CA ALA A 292 1.76 -9.56 -15.80
C ALA A 292 1.09 -8.18 -15.69
N ALA A 293 1.55 -7.34 -14.78
CA ALA A 293 1.04 -5.97 -14.62
C ALA A 293 1.31 -5.11 -15.86
N ARG A 294 2.49 -5.25 -16.46
CA ARG A 294 2.87 -4.54 -17.69
C ARG A 294 2.02 -4.96 -18.88
N GLU A 295 1.80 -6.26 -19.07
CA GLU A 295 1.07 -6.81 -20.20
C GLU A 295 -0.44 -6.59 -20.09
N GLU A 296 -1.01 -6.78 -18.90
CA GLU A 296 -2.46 -6.83 -18.75
C GLU A 296 -3.08 -5.44 -18.59
N TRP A 297 -2.40 -4.50 -17.91
CA TRP A 297 -2.94 -3.15 -17.68
C TRP A 297 -1.94 -2.01 -17.89
N GLY A 298 -0.77 -2.29 -18.50
CA GLY A 298 0.13 -1.24 -18.98
C GLY A 298 0.94 -0.54 -17.89
N TRP A 299 1.21 -1.22 -16.77
CA TRP A 299 2.04 -0.69 -15.72
C TRP A 299 3.46 -0.40 -16.21
N VAL A 300 4.01 0.75 -15.83
CA VAL A 300 5.43 1.10 -15.98
C VAL A 300 5.79 2.07 -14.86
N PRO A 301 6.81 1.80 -14.02
CA PRO A 301 7.27 2.75 -13.00
C PRO A 301 7.85 4.00 -13.65
N GLN A 302 7.68 5.15 -13.00
CA GLN A 302 8.16 6.45 -13.49
C GLN A 302 9.38 6.97 -12.72
N TYR A 303 9.63 6.42 -11.53
CA TYR A 303 10.74 6.86 -10.69
C TYR A 303 11.84 5.80 -10.67
N ASP A 304 13.07 6.24 -10.89
CA ASP A 304 14.30 5.53 -10.53
C ASP A 304 14.80 6.01 -9.14
N LEU A 305 15.87 5.42 -8.65
CA LEU A 305 16.41 5.77 -7.33
C LEU A 305 16.83 7.24 -7.21
N PRO A 306 17.60 7.82 -8.17
CA PRO A 306 17.95 9.25 -8.15
C PRO A 306 16.72 10.16 -8.14
N ALA A 307 15.74 9.92 -8.99
CA ALA A 307 14.54 10.76 -9.09
C ALA A 307 13.71 10.70 -7.80
N MET A 308 13.55 9.51 -7.22
CA MET A 308 12.85 9.32 -5.94
C MET A 308 13.57 10.04 -4.79
N VAL A 309 14.91 9.92 -4.70
CA VAL A 309 15.69 10.58 -3.65
C VAL A 309 15.59 12.11 -3.79
N THR A 310 15.67 12.62 -4.99
CA THR A 310 15.52 14.06 -5.26
C THR A 310 14.14 14.55 -4.81
N ASP A 311 13.06 13.92 -5.25
CA ASP A 311 11.68 14.29 -4.87
C ASP A 311 11.46 14.24 -3.35
N MET A 312 11.95 13.18 -2.69
CA MET A 312 11.85 13.04 -1.23
C MET A 312 12.58 14.17 -0.49
N LEU A 313 13.81 14.46 -0.88
CA LEU A 313 14.60 15.53 -0.25
C LEU A 313 14.03 16.92 -0.49
N GLU A 314 13.51 17.20 -1.69
CA GLU A 314 12.85 18.46 -1.99
C GLU A 314 11.58 18.67 -1.17
N ARG A 315 10.69 17.67 -1.11
CA ARG A 315 9.44 17.77 -0.35
C ARG A 315 9.68 17.87 1.15
N LEU A 316 10.52 16.99 1.70
CA LEU A 316 10.84 17.01 3.12
C LEU A 316 11.68 18.23 3.51
N GLY A 317 12.58 18.69 2.63
CA GLY A 317 13.36 19.92 2.83
C GLY A 317 12.46 21.15 2.96
N LYS A 318 11.41 21.27 2.15
CA LYS A 318 10.40 22.33 2.29
C LYS A 318 9.69 22.24 3.65
N LYS A 319 9.23 21.04 4.05
CA LYS A 319 8.60 20.83 5.35
C LYS A 319 9.55 21.16 6.53
N HIS A 320 10.82 20.81 6.37
CA HIS A 320 11.84 21.13 7.39
C HIS A 320 12.03 22.64 7.54
N ALA A 321 12.17 23.36 6.44
CA ALA A 321 12.30 24.82 6.42
C ALA A 321 11.07 25.53 7.03
N GLU A 322 9.89 24.93 6.93
CA GLU A 322 8.63 25.43 7.51
C GLU A 322 8.40 24.96 8.96
N GLY A 323 9.34 24.21 9.55
CA GLY A 323 9.21 23.66 10.92
C GLY A 323 8.14 22.59 11.08
N ARG A 324 7.80 21.88 10.00
CA ARG A 324 6.74 20.85 9.94
C ARG A 324 7.27 19.41 9.85
N LEU A 325 8.58 19.23 9.97
CA LEU A 325 9.22 17.92 9.85
C LEU A 325 9.26 17.16 11.17
#